data_c84fa1155f259169be303fd87a2117e0
#
_entry.id   c84fa1155f259169be303fd87a2117e0
#
_cell.length_a   1.000
_cell.length_b   1.000
_cell.length_c   1.000
_cell.angle_alpha   90.00
_cell.angle_beta   90.00
_cell.angle_gamma   90.00
#
_symmetry.space_group_name_H-M   'P 1'
#
loop_
_entity.id
_entity.type
_entity.pdbx_description
1 polymer ?
#
loop_
_entity_poly.entity_id
_entity_poly.type
_entity_poly.pdbx_seq_one_letter_code
_entity_poly.pdbx_strand_id
1 'polypeptide(L)'
;GYYLAKEVATPEEIKAVTDALNVKNTAVITSEEEIPFSKTTEKTSTELIGYSAVTTAGQNGIRRKTETKELINGEVVSSAELSSEVIKQPVTQITLIGTAKTTASAKQRSSERSAGFICPLDRGSFTISSYYGDGRGHKGMDLAADKGTPIYAAAAGTVTLAKYDGAYGNCVVIDHGNGLKTRYGHASVLKVSVGARVEQGDVIALVGNTGQSTGNHLHIEVLVNDNRVNPISYLGLD
;
A
#
# COMPACT_ATOMS: atom_id res chain seq x y z
N GLY A 1 -48.62 76.79 5.70
CA GLY A 1 -48.18 75.43 5.76
C GLY A 1 -46.68 75.39 5.75
N TYR A 2 -46.05 74.97 6.88
CA TYR A 2 -44.60 74.78 6.93
C TYR A 2 -44.33 73.38 6.45
N TYR A 3 -43.59 73.26 5.36
CA TYR A 3 -43.00 71.99 4.93
C TYR A 3 -41.68 71.85 5.70
N LEU A 4 -41.65 70.96 6.65
CA LEU A 4 -40.41 70.48 7.18
C LEU A 4 -39.72 69.63 6.09
N ALA A 5 -38.63 70.17 5.55
CA ALA A 5 -37.76 69.38 4.73
C ALA A 5 -37.21 68.24 5.60
N LYS A 6 -37.53 67.01 5.24
CA LYS A 6 -36.98 65.84 5.89
C LYS A 6 -35.53 65.73 5.38
N GLU A 7 -34.57 66.20 6.17
CA GLU A 7 -33.17 65.91 5.85
C GLU A 7 -32.98 64.40 5.80
N VAL A 8 -32.60 63.93 4.66
CA VAL A 8 -32.22 62.52 4.48
C VAL A 8 -30.72 62.46 4.75
N ALA A 9 -30.34 61.77 5.79
CA ALA A 9 -28.91 61.57 6.14
C ALA A 9 -28.11 61.00 4.94
N THR A 10 -26.94 61.55 4.75
CA THR A 10 -26.04 61.09 3.70
C THR A 10 -25.51 59.68 4.02
N PRO A 11 -25.09 58.90 3.04
CA PRO A 11 -24.45 57.62 3.27
C PRO A 11 -23.29 57.68 4.26
N GLU A 12 -22.54 58.77 4.26
CA GLU A 12 -21.42 59.02 5.19
C GLU A 12 -21.89 59.27 6.63
N GLU A 13 -22.99 60.04 6.80
CA GLU A 13 -23.60 60.25 8.12
C GLU A 13 -24.22 58.96 8.67
N ILE A 14 -24.85 58.16 7.80
CA ILE A 14 -25.36 56.84 8.18
C ILE A 14 -24.22 55.95 8.60
N LYS A 15 -23.12 55.90 7.83
CA LYS A 15 -21.90 55.11 8.15
C LYS A 15 -21.26 55.56 9.48
N ALA A 16 -21.12 56.86 9.71
CA ALA A 16 -20.57 57.38 10.95
C ALA A 16 -21.42 57.02 12.19
N VAL A 17 -22.76 57.04 12.06
CA VAL A 17 -23.67 56.60 13.12
C VAL A 17 -23.56 55.07 13.31
N THR A 18 -23.47 54.33 12.23
CA THR A 18 -23.35 52.86 12.30
C THR A 18 -22.02 52.42 12.91
N ASP A 19 -20.92 53.11 12.57
CA ASP A 19 -19.59 52.87 13.16
C ASP A 19 -19.51 53.32 14.64
N ALA A 20 -20.34 54.29 15.04
CA ALA A 20 -20.42 54.74 16.43
C ALA A 20 -21.38 53.87 17.30
N LEU A 21 -22.27 53.12 16.65
CA LEU A 21 -23.16 52.16 17.30
C LEU A 21 -22.38 50.82 17.47
N ASN A 22 -21.62 50.70 18.55
CA ASN A 22 -20.98 49.43 18.91
C ASN A 22 -22.02 48.33 19.12
N VAL A 23 -22.56 47.76 18.01
CA VAL A 23 -23.54 46.68 18.08
C VAL A 23 -22.80 45.38 18.46
N LYS A 24 -23.01 44.97 19.71
CA LYS A 24 -22.46 43.71 20.24
C LYS A 24 -23.45 42.59 20.00
N ASN A 25 -22.97 41.54 19.36
CA ASN A 25 -23.71 40.29 19.18
C ASN A 25 -22.90 39.13 19.72
N THR A 26 -23.58 38.14 20.26
CA THR A 26 -22.97 36.86 20.63
C THR A 26 -23.52 35.77 19.72
N ALA A 27 -22.65 35.05 19.03
CA ALA A 27 -23.01 33.89 18.22
C ALA A 27 -22.44 32.61 18.84
N VAL A 28 -23.23 31.55 18.84
CA VAL A 28 -22.78 30.20 19.18
C VAL A 28 -22.58 29.45 17.86
N ILE A 29 -21.34 29.00 17.62
CA ILE A 29 -20.95 28.32 16.39
C ILE A 29 -20.50 26.91 16.75
N THR A 30 -21.09 25.92 16.07
CA THR A 30 -20.64 24.53 16.14
C THR A 30 -19.95 24.18 14.84
N SER A 31 -18.74 23.63 14.95
CA SER A 31 -17.91 23.18 13.82
C SER A 31 -17.42 21.76 14.05
N GLU A 32 -17.09 21.07 12.97
CA GLU A 32 -16.46 19.77 13.02
C GLU A 32 -15.03 19.88 12.45
N GLU A 33 -14.08 19.34 13.20
CA GLU A 33 -12.67 19.30 12.84
C GLU A 33 -12.23 17.85 12.68
N GLU A 34 -11.42 17.58 11.66
CA GLU A 34 -10.78 16.28 11.52
C GLU A 34 -9.66 16.10 12.54
N ILE A 35 -9.64 14.95 13.20
CA ILE A 35 -8.54 14.49 14.04
C ILE A 35 -7.69 13.55 13.18
N PRO A 36 -6.48 13.93 12.78
CA PRO A 36 -5.65 13.09 11.94
C PRO A 36 -5.32 11.77 12.66
N PHE A 37 -5.33 10.67 11.90
CA PHE A 37 -4.93 9.37 12.42
C PHE A 37 -3.41 9.29 12.62
N SER A 38 -2.98 8.52 13.58
CA SER A 38 -1.59 8.17 13.80
C SER A 38 -1.17 6.97 12.94
N LYS A 39 0.14 6.82 12.73
CA LYS A 39 0.74 5.67 12.04
C LYS A 39 1.66 4.94 13.01
N THR A 40 1.55 3.63 13.05
CA THR A 40 2.44 2.78 13.83
C THR A 40 2.94 1.62 12.99
N THR A 41 4.04 1.02 13.43
CA THR A 41 4.66 -0.12 12.76
C THR A 41 4.75 -1.27 13.75
N GLU A 42 4.23 -2.41 13.36
CA GLU A 42 4.37 -3.67 14.08
C GLU A 42 5.39 -4.56 13.38
N LYS A 43 6.16 -5.30 14.16
CA LYS A 43 7.18 -6.22 13.67
C LYS A 43 6.70 -7.66 13.80
N THR A 44 6.96 -8.46 12.76
CA THR A 44 6.69 -9.89 12.80
C THR A 44 7.92 -10.69 12.38
N SER A 45 8.16 -11.79 13.06
CA SER A 45 9.21 -12.74 12.72
C SER A 45 8.75 -13.83 11.74
N THR A 46 7.49 -13.81 11.33
CA THR A 46 6.93 -14.74 10.34
C THR A 46 7.15 -14.27 8.91
N GLU A 47 7.40 -12.98 8.71
CA GLU A 47 7.63 -12.38 7.41
C GLU A 47 9.09 -11.93 7.27
N LEU A 48 9.64 -12.03 6.05
CA LEU A 48 11.03 -11.70 5.74
C LEU A 48 11.34 -10.22 5.92
N ILE A 49 12.58 -9.90 6.21
CA ILE A 49 13.10 -8.52 6.17
C ILE A 49 12.81 -7.93 4.78
N GLY A 50 12.21 -6.72 4.75
CA GLY A 50 11.76 -6.05 3.53
C GLY A 50 10.26 -6.23 3.23
N TYR A 51 9.58 -7.17 3.89
CA TYR A 51 8.12 -7.21 3.85
C TYR A 51 7.52 -6.00 4.57
N SER A 52 6.55 -5.36 3.92
CA SER A 52 5.78 -4.25 4.50
C SER A 52 4.37 -4.28 3.94
N ALA A 53 3.39 -4.34 4.81
CA ALA A 53 1.98 -4.30 4.44
C ALA A 53 1.16 -3.49 5.43
N VAL A 54 0.21 -2.70 4.94
CA VAL A 54 -0.78 -2.04 5.80
C VAL A 54 -1.83 -3.08 6.20
N THR A 55 -1.86 -3.44 7.48
CA THR A 55 -2.83 -4.41 8.03
C THR A 55 -4.09 -3.72 8.54
N THR A 56 -3.97 -2.47 8.96
CA THR A 56 -5.10 -1.63 9.36
C THR A 56 -4.98 -0.28 8.66
N ALA A 57 -5.97 0.06 7.86
CA ALA A 57 -6.01 1.38 7.21
C ALA A 57 -6.34 2.47 8.24
N GLY A 58 -5.58 3.57 8.24
CA GLY A 58 -5.87 4.72 9.07
C GLY A 58 -7.15 5.43 8.65
N GLN A 59 -7.89 5.94 9.62
CA GLN A 59 -9.07 6.78 9.38
C GLN A 59 -9.02 7.99 10.30
N ASN A 60 -9.31 9.18 9.75
CA ASN A 60 -9.45 10.38 10.55
C ASN A 60 -10.64 10.27 11.50
N GLY A 61 -10.45 10.75 12.71
CA GLY A 61 -11.52 11.01 13.66
C GLY A 61 -12.22 12.32 13.35
N ILE A 62 -13.27 12.65 14.12
CA ILE A 62 -14.00 13.91 14.03
C ILE A 62 -14.21 14.42 15.45
N ARG A 63 -13.85 15.68 15.64
CA ARG A 63 -14.14 16.45 16.86
C ARG A 63 -15.19 17.48 16.55
N ARG A 64 -16.24 17.55 17.37
CA ARG A 64 -17.21 18.65 17.35
C ARG A 64 -16.79 19.67 18.38
N LYS A 65 -16.67 20.93 17.95
CA LYS A 65 -16.29 22.07 18.77
C LYS A 65 -17.42 23.08 18.75
N THR A 66 -17.83 23.54 19.93
CA THR A 66 -18.82 24.61 20.07
C THR A 66 -18.14 25.79 20.71
N GLU A 67 -18.21 26.95 20.08
CA GLU A 67 -17.59 28.19 20.51
C GLU A 67 -18.60 29.30 20.59
N THR A 68 -18.48 30.17 21.59
CA THR A 68 -19.11 31.51 21.54
C THR A 68 -18.16 32.46 20.84
N LYS A 69 -18.72 33.31 19.98
CA LYS A 69 -18.01 34.42 19.36
C LYS A 69 -18.72 35.72 19.71
N GLU A 70 -18.00 36.65 20.26
CA GLU A 70 -18.46 38.02 20.43
C GLU A 70 -18.09 38.80 19.17
N LEU A 71 -19.08 39.49 18.61
CA LEU A 71 -18.90 40.33 17.44
C LEU A 71 -19.25 41.78 17.80
N ILE A 72 -18.46 42.70 17.31
CA ILE A 72 -18.75 44.12 17.31
C ILE A 72 -18.83 44.56 15.86
N ASN A 73 -19.98 45.11 15.48
CA ASN A 73 -20.25 45.53 14.08
C ASN A 73 -19.99 44.44 13.04
N GLY A 74 -20.20 43.14 13.41
CA GLY A 74 -20.00 41.98 12.54
C GLY A 74 -18.58 41.42 12.55
N GLU A 75 -17.62 42.09 13.22
CA GLU A 75 -16.25 41.58 13.38
C GLU A 75 -16.11 40.78 14.67
N VAL A 76 -15.44 39.62 14.60
CA VAL A 76 -15.18 38.79 15.78
C VAL A 76 -14.09 39.44 16.62
N VAL A 77 -14.45 39.83 17.84
CA VAL A 77 -13.52 40.49 18.79
C VAL A 77 -13.02 39.52 19.87
N SER A 78 -13.77 38.49 20.18
CA SER A 78 -13.35 37.43 21.09
C SER A 78 -14.00 36.09 20.70
N SER A 79 -13.38 34.98 21.08
CA SER A 79 -13.97 33.66 21.00
C SER A 79 -13.61 32.84 22.24
N ALA A 80 -14.56 32.04 22.73
CA ALA A 80 -14.35 31.14 23.85
C ALA A 80 -14.95 29.79 23.54
N GLU A 81 -14.19 28.74 23.81
CA GLU A 81 -14.66 27.35 23.65
C GLU A 81 -15.67 27.03 24.77
N LEU A 82 -16.86 26.58 24.39
CA LEU A 82 -17.90 26.11 25.30
C LEU A 82 -17.80 24.61 25.55
N SER A 83 -17.54 23.85 24.48
CA SER A 83 -17.40 22.39 24.57
C SER A 83 -16.60 21.85 23.39
N SER A 84 -15.92 20.73 23.66
CA SER A 84 -15.18 19.98 22.66
C SER A 84 -15.43 18.49 22.92
N GLU A 85 -15.97 17.79 21.92
CA GLU A 85 -16.33 16.37 22.01
C GLU A 85 -15.78 15.62 20.82
N VAL A 86 -15.14 14.48 21.06
CA VAL A 86 -14.74 13.56 20.00
C VAL A 86 -15.92 12.69 19.63
N ILE A 87 -16.57 12.96 18.49
CA ILE A 87 -17.73 12.23 18.00
C ILE A 87 -17.35 10.99 17.17
N LYS A 88 -16.11 10.97 16.65
CA LYS A 88 -15.52 9.79 15.99
C LYS A 88 -14.05 9.71 16.37
N GLN A 89 -13.65 8.58 16.96
CA GLN A 89 -12.25 8.34 17.27
C GLN A 89 -11.44 8.08 15.98
N PRO A 90 -10.20 8.60 15.86
CA PRO A 90 -9.33 8.24 14.77
C PRO A 90 -8.89 6.77 14.89
N VAL A 91 -8.75 6.10 13.76
CA VAL A 91 -8.20 4.73 13.68
C VAL A 91 -6.75 4.82 13.26
N THR A 92 -5.84 4.32 14.11
CA THR A 92 -4.41 4.28 13.81
C THR A 92 -4.12 3.36 12.62
N GLN A 93 -3.36 3.83 11.65
CA GLN A 93 -2.83 2.98 10.59
C GLN A 93 -1.74 2.07 11.18
N ILE A 94 -1.87 0.75 10.95
CA ILE A 94 -0.88 -0.24 11.35
C ILE A 94 -0.20 -0.76 10.08
N THR A 95 1.13 -0.67 10.06
CA THR A 95 1.97 -1.25 9.01
C THR A 95 2.77 -2.39 9.62
N LEU A 96 2.56 -3.61 9.12
CA LEU A 96 3.32 -4.79 9.53
C LEU A 96 4.62 -4.85 8.71
N ILE A 97 5.76 -5.01 9.39
CA ILE A 97 7.07 -5.20 8.74
C ILE A 97 7.69 -6.53 9.17
N GLY A 98 8.26 -7.23 8.19
CA GLY A 98 8.96 -8.49 8.42
C GLY A 98 10.34 -8.27 9.06
N THR A 99 10.70 -9.15 9.99
CA THR A 99 12.00 -9.17 10.65
C THR A 99 12.71 -10.50 10.50
N ALA A 100 12.08 -11.54 9.93
CA ALA A 100 12.71 -12.81 9.66
C ALA A 100 13.84 -12.65 8.63
N LYS A 101 14.98 -13.21 8.92
CA LYS A 101 16.08 -13.30 7.93
C LYS A 101 15.82 -14.41 6.91
N THR A 102 15.11 -15.47 7.34
CA THR A 102 14.67 -16.60 6.52
C THR A 102 13.40 -17.17 7.13
N THR A 103 12.50 -17.76 6.32
CA THR A 103 11.36 -18.52 6.84
C THR A 103 11.82 -19.89 7.35
N ALA A 104 11.02 -20.52 8.23
CA ALA A 104 11.33 -21.86 8.77
C ALA A 104 11.53 -22.91 7.65
N SER A 105 10.79 -22.79 6.54
CA SER A 105 10.93 -23.66 5.35
C SER A 105 12.25 -23.46 4.61
N ALA A 106 12.79 -22.22 4.59
CA ALA A 106 14.10 -21.92 3.98
C ALA A 106 15.25 -22.57 4.78
N LYS A 107 15.10 -22.70 6.09
CA LYS A 107 16.12 -23.31 6.96
C LYS A 107 16.31 -24.82 6.67
N GLN A 108 15.23 -25.52 6.29
CA GLN A 108 15.30 -26.94 5.93
C GLN A 108 15.93 -27.14 4.54
N ARG A 109 15.83 -26.16 3.64
CA ARG A 109 16.40 -26.17 2.28
C ARG A 109 17.86 -25.71 2.22
N SER A 110 18.38 -25.10 3.29
CA SER A 110 19.77 -24.61 3.33
C SER A 110 20.81 -25.72 3.21
N SER A 111 20.43 -26.97 3.42
CA SER A 111 21.30 -28.14 3.22
C SER A 111 21.43 -28.57 1.74
N GLU A 112 20.54 -28.06 0.86
CA GLU A 112 20.51 -28.41 -0.58
C GLU A 112 20.94 -27.24 -1.49
N ARG A 113 21.56 -26.19 -0.94
CA ARG A 113 22.03 -25.03 -1.71
C ARG A 113 23.06 -25.45 -2.75
N SER A 114 22.59 -25.57 -3.99
CA SER A 114 23.44 -25.75 -5.16
C SER A 114 23.94 -24.39 -5.67
N ALA A 115 25.05 -24.38 -6.41
CA ALA A 115 25.62 -23.18 -7.06
C ALA A 115 24.67 -22.65 -8.20
N GLY A 116 23.51 -23.27 -8.44
CA GLY A 116 22.53 -22.94 -9.47
C GLY A 116 21.17 -22.52 -8.91
N PHE A 117 20.22 -22.28 -9.79
CA PHE A 117 18.84 -22.00 -9.42
C PHE A 117 18.14 -23.27 -8.90
N ILE A 118 17.23 -23.10 -7.93
CA ILE A 118 16.32 -24.17 -7.51
C ILE A 118 14.95 -23.99 -8.18
N CYS A 119 14.18 -25.09 -8.27
CA CYS A 119 12.77 -25.00 -8.62
C CYS A 119 12.01 -24.11 -7.60
N PRO A 120 11.24 -23.12 -8.05
CA PRO A 120 10.53 -22.18 -7.17
C PRO A 120 9.31 -22.77 -6.47
N LEU A 121 8.92 -24.01 -6.77
CA LEU A 121 7.88 -24.78 -6.08
C LEU A 121 8.45 -26.12 -5.58
N ASP A 122 7.83 -26.67 -4.55
CA ASP A 122 8.19 -28.02 -4.07
C ASP A 122 7.93 -29.06 -5.14
N ARG A 123 8.90 -29.95 -5.38
CA ARG A 123 8.74 -31.07 -6.30
C ARG A 123 7.56 -31.95 -5.84
N GLY A 124 6.63 -32.24 -6.74
CA GLY A 124 5.39 -32.98 -6.44
C GLY A 124 4.19 -32.12 -6.05
N SER A 125 4.38 -30.80 -5.84
CA SER A 125 3.26 -29.87 -5.59
C SER A 125 2.70 -29.21 -6.85
N PHE A 126 3.26 -29.49 -8.02
CA PHE A 126 2.86 -28.88 -9.29
C PHE A 126 2.98 -29.84 -10.47
N THR A 127 2.36 -29.45 -11.59
CA THR A 127 2.58 -30.02 -12.91
C THR A 127 2.96 -28.90 -13.88
N ILE A 128 3.81 -29.20 -14.87
CA ILE A 128 4.11 -28.22 -15.93
C ILE A 128 2.90 -28.18 -16.87
N SER A 129 2.23 -27.04 -16.92
CA SER A 129 1.02 -26.84 -17.76
C SER A 129 1.32 -26.13 -19.08
N SER A 130 2.45 -25.39 -19.18
CA SER A 130 2.91 -24.74 -20.40
C SER A 130 4.41 -24.56 -20.39
N TYR A 131 5.04 -24.81 -21.54
CA TYR A 131 6.47 -24.69 -21.73
C TYR A 131 6.86 -23.36 -22.37
N TYR A 132 8.13 -22.95 -22.19
CA TYR A 132 8.70 -21.80 -22.87
C TYR A 132 8.64 -21.98 -24.39
N GLY A 133 8.17 -20.97 -25.12
CA GLY A 133 8.11 -20.97 -26.56
C GLY A 133 7.03 -21.88 -27.15
N ASP A 134 6.04 -22.33 -26.35
CA ASP A 134 4.89 -23.04 -26.88
C ASP A 134 4.20 -22.24 -28.00
N GLY A 135 3.28 -22.87 -28.75
CA GLY A 135 2.67 -22.33 -29.99
C GLY A 135 2.06 -20.91 -29.89
N ARG A 136 1.97 -20.34 -28.67
CA ARG A 136 1.54 -18.96 -28.39
C ARG A 136 2.71 -18.01 -28.20
N GLY A 137 3.95 -18.48 -28.33
CA GLY A 137 5.15 -17.71 -28.06
C GLY A 137 5.30 -17.38 -26.56
N HIS A 138 5.00 -18.34 -25.70
CA HIS A 138 5.05 -18.25 -24.25
C HIS A 138 6.44 -17.84 -23.76
N LYS A 139 6.50 -16.78 -22.95
CA LYS A 139 7.77 -16.13 -22.57
C LYS A 139 8.39 -16.69 -21.28
N GLY A 140 7.73 -17.65 -20.65
CA GLY A 140 8.14 -18.30 -19.43
C GLY A 140 7.74 -19.76 -19.41
N MET A 141 7.52 -20.29 -18.25
CA MET A 141 7.00 -21.62 -18.01
C MET A 141 5.91 -21.55 -16.95
N ASP A 142 4.81 -22.31 -17.14
CA ASP A 142 3.71 -22.32 -16.21
C ASP A 142 3.71 -23.62 -15.39
N LEU A 143 3.76 -23.45 -14.08
CA LEU A 143 3.71 -24.51 -13.09
C LEU A 143 2.35 -24.49 -12.39
N ALA A 144 1.42 -25.33 -12.82
CA ALA A 144 0.08 -25.45 -12.22
C ALA A 144 0.18 -26.05 -10.82
N ALA A 145 -0.33 -25.34 -9.82
CA ALA A 145 -0.33 -25.73 -8.42
C ALA A 145 -1.51 -25.10 -7.69
N ASP A 146 -1.86 -25.62 -6.53
CA ASP A 146 -2.97 -25.12 -5.72
C ASP A 146 -2.73 -23.68 -5.28
N LYS A 147 -3.82 -22.89 -5.24
CA LYS A 147 -3.78 -21.53 -4.71
C LYS A 147 -3.25 -21.54 -3.27
N GLY A 148 -2.28 -20.67 -2.99
CA GLY A 148 -1.66 -20.58 -1.68
C GLY A 148 -0.40 -21.44 -1.51
N THR A 149 -0.04 -22.26 -2.50
CA THR A 149 1.26 -22.96 -2.50
C THR A 149 2.40 -21.96 -2.42
N PRO A 150 3.38 -22.12 -1.51
CA PRO A 150 4.51 -21.22 -1.39
C PRO A 150 5.35 -21.16 -2.68
N ILE A 151 5.69 -19.94 -3.09
CA ILE A 151 6.63 -19.66 -4.17
C ILE A 151 7.95 -19.24 -3.53
N TYR A 152 9.04 -19.89 -3.93
CA TYR A 152 10.37 -19.68 -3.38
C TYR A 152 11.26 -18.89 -4.33
N ALA A 153 12.19 -18.11 -3.78
CA ALA A 153 13.24 -17.46 -4.55
C ALA A 153 14.16 -18.53 -5.16
N ALA A 154 14.29 -18.56 -6.47
CA ALA A 154 15.10 -19.55 -7.18
C ALA A 154 16.60 -19.43 -6.86
N ALA A 155 17.08 -18.25 -6.51
CA ALA A 155 18.42 -17.96 -6.01
C ALA A 155 18.39 -16.73 -5.10
N ALA A 156 19.48 -16.49 -4.38
CA ALA A 156 19.67 -15.27 -3.60
C ALA A 156 19.69 -14.04 -4.51
N GLY A 157 19.19 -12.89 -4.02
CA GLY A 157 19.17 -11.67 -4.82
C GLY A 157 18.47 -10.50 -4.13
N THR A 158 18.20 -9.46 -4.92
CA THR A 158 17.46 -8.27 -4.48
C THR A 158 16.17 -8.15 -5.26
N VAL A 159 15.05 -7.96 -4.57
CA VAL A 159 13.74 -7.75 -5.19
C VAL A 159 13.72 -6.39 -5.89
N THR A 160 13.50 -6.38 -7.20
CA THR A 160 13.44 -5.17 -8.02
C THR A 160 12.00 -4.79 -8.39
N LEU A 161 11.05 -5.73 -8.31
CA LEU A 161 9.63 -5.49 -8.49
C LEU A 161 8.83 -6.38 -7.55
N ALA A 162 7.82 -5.81 -6.86
CA ALA A 162 6.85 -6.53 -6.04
C ALA A 162 5.54 -5.74 -6.02
N LYS A 163 4.70 -5.94 -7.05
CA LYS A 163 3.42 -5.24 -7.22
C LYS A 163 2.53 -5.95 -8.23
N TYR A 164 1.29 -5.46 -8.38
CA TYR A 164 0.46 -5.84 -9.52
C TYR A 164 1.06 -5.24 -10.82
N ASP A 165 1.34 -6.09 -11.81
CA ASP A 165 2.05 -5.75 -13.05
C ASP A 165 1.28 -6.22 -14.29
N GLY A 166 0.14 -5.58 -14.56
CA GLY A 166 -0.68 -5.81 -15.75
C GLY A 166 -1.05 -7.28 -15.95
N ALA A 167 -0.66 -7.85 -17.11
CA ALA A 167 -0.96 -9.24 -17.46
C ALA A 167 -0.38 -10.27 -16.48
N TYR A 168 0.76 -9.96 -15.83
CA TYR A 168 1.39 -10.84 -14.84
C TYR A 168 0.64 -10.90 -13.50
N GLY A 169 -0.34 -10.02 -13.27
CA GLY A 169 -1.00 -9.92 -11.98
C GLY A 169 -0.04 -9.52 -10.87
N ASN A 170 -0.20 -10.05 -9.67
CA ASN A 170 0.77 -9.86 -8.60
C ASN A 170 2.08 -10.54 -8.98
N CYS A 171 3.14 -9.74 -9.09
CA CYS A 171 4.40 -10.14 -9.69
C CYS A 171 5.59 -9.76 -8.81
N VAL A 172 6.55 -10.67 -8.69
CA VAL A 172 7.85 -10.43 -8.09
C VAL A 172 8.92 -10.56 -9.17
N VAL A 173 9.92 -9.67 -9.16
CA VAL A 173 11.15 -9.81 -9.94
C VAL A 173 12.33 -9.73 -8.99
N ILE A 174 13.26 -10.68 -9.10
CA ILE A 174 14.49 -10.73 -8.31
C ILE A 174 15.67 -10.57 -9.26
N ASP A 175 16.56 -9.66 -8.92
CA ASP A 175 17.88 -9.51 -9.56
C ASP A 175 18.92 -10.30 -8.76
N HIS A 176 19.52 -11.30 -9.39
CA HIS A 176 20.53 -12.19 -8.79
C HIS A 176 21.95 -11.71 -9.04
N GLY A 177 22.11 -10.57 -9.74
CA GLY A 177 23.40 -10.07 -10.21
C GLY A 177 23.84 -10.71 -11.53
N ASN A 178 24.96 -10.20 -12.07
CA ASN A 178 25.58 -10.69 -13.31
C ASN A 178 24.62 -10.78 -14.50
N GLY A 179 23.59 -9.91 -14.56
CA GLY A 179 22.56 -9.89 -15.60
C GLY A 179 21.51 -10.98 -15.50
N LEU A 180 21.48 -11.76 -14.39
CA LEU A 180 20.50 -12.81 -14.15
C LEU A 180 19.33 -12.28 -13.33
N LYS A 181 18.09 -12.49 -13.82
CA LYS A 181 16.86 -12.17 -13.09
C LYS A 181 15.86 -13.31 -13.21
N THR A 182 14.97 -13.38 -12.22
CA THR A 182 13.76 -14.24 -12.29
C THR A 182 12.52 -13.43 -12.06
N ARG A 183 11.44 -13.80 -12.74
CA ARG A 183 10.11 -13.19 -12.60
C ARG A 183 9.11 -14.25 -12.20
N TYR A 184 8.25 -13.93 -11.25
CA TYR A 184 7.23 -14.80 -10.67
C TYR A 184 5.88 -14.11 -10.80
N GLY A 185 4.99 -14.61 -11.66
CA GLY A 185 3.68 -14.03 -11.98
C GLY A 185 2.50 -14.77 -11.36
N HIS A 186 1.34 -14.15 -11.47
CA HIS A 186 0.00 -14.62 -11.09
C HIS A 186 -0.19 -14.95 -9.60
N ALA A 187 0.68 -14.43 -8.73
CA ALA A 187 0.61 -14.69 -7.29
C ALA A 187 -0.71 -14.22 -6.66
N SER A 188 -1.21 -14.95 -5.66
CA SER A 188 -2.33 -14.50 -4.84
C SER A 188 -1.92 -13.48 -3.80
N VAL A 189 -0.72 -13.65 -3.21
CA VAL A 189 -0.16 -12.79 -2.17
C VAL A 189 1.33 -12.61 -2.43
N LEU A 190 1.82 -11.37 -2.31
CA LEU A 190 3.25 -11.06 -2.29
C LEU A 190 3.74 -11.05 -0.83
N LYS A 191 4.89 -11.68 -0.57
CA LYS A 191 5.50 -11.81 0.75
C LYS A 191 6.74 -10.96 0.93
N VAL A 192 7.15 -10.25 -0.12
CA VAL A 192 8.33 -9.39 -0.15
C VAL A 192 7.99 -8.04 -0.76
N SER A 193 8.84 -7.05 -0.56
CA SER A 193 8.75 -5.72 -1.17
C SER A 193 10.03 -5.35 -1.91
N VAL A 194 9.92 -4.35 -2.78
CA VAL A 194 11.07 -3.83 -3.54
C VAL A 194 12.20 -3.41 -2.59
N GLY A 195 13.43 -3.77 -2.92
CA GLY A 195 14.62 -3.53 -2.12
C GLY A 195 14.93 -4.64 -1.09
N ALA A 196 14.02 -5.59 -0.86
CA ALA A 196 14.28 -6.73 0.01
C ALA A 196 15.41 -7.58 -0.54
N ARG A 197 16.33 -8.02 0.33
CA ARG A 197 17.30 -9.08 0.04
C ARG A 197 16.69 -10.41 0.43
N VAL A 198 16.75 -11.35 -0.49
CA VAL A 198 16.25 -12.71 -0.30
C VAL A 198 17.39 -13.72 -0.48
N GLU A 199 17.31 -14.79 0.26
CA GLU A 199 18.17 -15.95 0.09
C GLU A 199 17.48 -16.97 -0.83
N GLN A 200 18.23 -17.86 -1.44
CA GLN A 200 17.67 -18.99 -2.19
C GLN A 200 16.75 -19.82 -1.30
N GLY A 201 15.53 -20.10 -1.75
CA GLY A 201 14.51 -20.85 -1.00
C GLY A 201 13.66 -20.04 -0.04
N ASP A 202 13.85 -18.71 0.06
CA ASP A 202 12.94 -17.85 0.83
C ASP A 202 11.56 -17.81 0.17
N VAL A 203 10.48 -17.81 0.98
CA VAL A 203 9.11 -17.65 0.47
C VAL A 203 8.90 -16.19 0.06
N ILE A 204 8.67 -15.94 -1.22
CA ILE A 204 8.52 -14.60 -1.80
C ILE A 204 7.09 -14.26 -2.19
N ALA A 205 6.26 -15.27 -2.44
CA ALA A 205 4.86 -15.12 -2.82
C ALA A 205 4.08 -16.43 -2.58
N LEU A 206 2.78 -16.41 -2.85
CA LEU A 206 1.93 -17.60 -2.86
C LEU A 206 1.25 -17.74 -4.24
N VAL A 207 1.15 -18.96 -4.74
CA VAL A 207 0.47 -19.27 -6.01
C VAL A 207 -0.94 -18.71 -6.03
N GLY A 208 -1.37 -18.19 -7.16
CA GLY A 208 -2.69 -17.64 -7.37
C GLY A 208 -3.16 -17.72 -8.82
N ASN A 209 -4.08 -16.79 -9.16
CA ASN A 209 -4.71 -16.69 -10.47
C ASN A 209 -4.99 -15.21 -10.77
N THR A 210 -4.05 -14.31 -10.45
CA THR A 210 -4.22 -12.86 -10.68
C THR A 210 -3.68 -12.45 -12.04
N GLY A 211 -4.17 -11.31 -12.57
CA GLY A 211 -3.78 -10.84 -13.90
C GLY A 211 -4.45 -11.64 -15.02
N GLN A 212 -3.73 -11.84 -16.13
CA GLN A 212 -4.24 -12.56 -17.29
C GLN A 212 -3.92 -14.06 -17.15
N SER A 213 -4.72 -14.77 -16.39
CA SER A 213 -4.54 -16.18 -16.06
C SER A 213 -5.88 -16.90 -16.08
N THR A 214 -5.87 -18.18 -16.49
CA THR A 214 -7.08 -19.02 -16.60
C THR A 214 -7.22 -20.05 -15.49
N GLY A 215 -6.22 -20.19 -14.62
CA GLY A 215 -6.21 -21.16 -13.52
C GLY A 215 -5.08 -20.89 -12.54
N ASN A 216 -5.09 -21.55 -11.38
CA ASN A 216 -4.03 -21.37 -10.41
C ASN A 216 -2.71 -21.95 -10.93
N HIS A 217 -1.68 -21.10 -11.08
CA HIS A 217 -0.34 -21.50 -11.47
C HIS A 217 0.69 -20.43 -11.07
N LEU A 218 1.95 -20.81 -11.08
CA LEU A 218 3.07 -19.90 -11.11
C LEU A 218 3.55 -19.75 -12.55
N HIS A 219 3.54 -18.53 -13.09
CA HIS A 219 4.30 -18.19 -14.30
C HIS A 219 5.71 -17.81 -13.89
N ILE A 220 6.73 -18.55 -14.38
CA ILE A 220 8.14 -18.31 -14.08
C ILE A 220 8.92 -17.95 -15.34
N GLU A 221 9.65 -16.81 -15.29
CA GLU A 221 10.61 -16.44 -16.33
C GLU A 221 12.03 -16.41 -15.76
N VAL A 222 13.01 -16.81 -16.57
CA VAL A 222 14.44 -16.55 -16.36
C VAL A 222 14.88 -15.55 -17.42
N LEU A 223 15.60 -14.52 -16.97
CA LEU A 223 16.15 -13.49 -17.86
C LEU A 223 17.67 -13.45 -17.73
N VAL A 224 18.34 -13.41 -18.86
CA VAL A 224 19.80 -13.24 -18.98
C VAL A 224 20.04 -11.96 -19.78
N ASN A 225 20.64 -10.94 -19.15
CA ASN A 225 20.84 -9.62 -19.74
C ASN A 225 19.52 -9.05 -20.33
N ASP A 226 18.44 -9.14 -19.53
CA ASP A 226 17.07 -8.74 -19.84
C ASP A 226 16.40 -9.52 -21.00
N ASN A 227 17.05 -10.54 -21.55
CA ASN A 227 16.46 -11.44 -22.54
C ASN A 227 15.88 -12.68 -21.85
N ARG A 228 14.63 -13.01 -22.17
CA ARG A 228 13.99 -14.21 -21.66
C ARG A 228 14.61 -15.45 -22.30
N VAL A 229 14.90 -16.43 -21.47
CA VAL A 229 15.46 -17.72 -21.89
C VAL A 229 14.59 -18.84 -21.37
N ASN A 230 14.75 -20.06 -21.94
CA ASN A 230 13.99 -21.23 -21.46
C ASN A 230 14.37 -21.55 -20.00
N PRO A 231 13.41 -21.52 -19.05
CA PRO A 231 13.70 -21.74 -17.63
C PRO A 231 14.07 -23.18 -17.27
N ILE A 232 13.74 -24.17 -18.11
CA ILE A 232 13.72 -25.57 -17.74
C ILE A 232 15.06 -26.07 -17.17
N SER A 233 16.17 -25.84 -17.87
CA SER A 233 17.51 -26.27 -17.43
C SER A 233 18.07 -25.41 -16.27
N TYR A 234 17.65 -24.14 -16.17
CA TYR A 234 18.02 -23.30 -15.03
C TYR A 234 17.41 -23.80 -13.71
N LEU A 235 16.17 -24.33 -13.79
CA LEU A 235 15.40 -24.78 -12.64
C LEU A 235 15.54 -26.29 -12.37
N GLY A 236 16.34 -27.00 -13.17
CA GLY A 236 16.55 -28.45 -13.06
C GLY A 236 15.23 -29.23 -13.28
N LEU A 237 14.46 -28.86 -14.30
CA LEU A 237 13.15 -29.44 -14.63
C LEU A 237 13.17 -30.21 -15.96
N ASP A 238 14.37 -30.48 -16.49
CA ASP A 238 14.58 -31.30 -17.70
C ASP A 238 14.31 -32.79 -17.43
#